data_8db09c71769cd6a329cafdf47f19ccd0
#
_entry.id   8db09c71769cd6a329cafdf47f19ccd0
#
_cell.length_a   1.000
_cell.length_b   1.000
_cell.length_c   1.000
_cell.angle_alpha   90.00
_cell.angle_beta   90.00
_cell.angle_gamma   90.00
#
_symmetry.space_group_name_H-M   'P 1'
#
loop_
_entity.id
_entity.type
_entity.pdbx_description
1 polymer ?
#
loop_
_entity_poly.entity_id
_entity_poly.type
_entity_poly.pdbx_seq_one_letter_code
_entity_poly.pdbx_strand_id
1 'polypeptide(L)'
;MHTEMAPFIDPNLLVGNDTKDDAAVYDLGNGTSIISTTDFFMPIVDDPFDFGRIAATNAVSDIFAMGGKPIMAIAVFGFPINKLPASVAQRIIDGGRFACQEAGIALAGGHSIDSPEPIFGLAVTGIIDTEKVKRNATAQAGCHLYLTKPLGIGVLTTAEKQGKLKAEHKGLATKWMCQMNLLGSQLSNIEGVTAMTDVTGFGLLGHLAEICEGSNLNAEVDFANIKTLDGVYDYIAQGCIPGGTNRNFDSYGHKIAPITDLQKAVLCDPQTSGGLLIAVKPGSEKEVFAVAETAGVELYPVGKLIERQATPEFIVVK
;
A
#
# COMPACT_ATOMS: atom_id res chain seq x y z
N MET A 1 7.14 18.08 -0.40
CA MET A 1 7.23 19.48 0.14
C MET A 1 8.60 20.02 -0.22
N HIS A 2 8.67 21.14 -0.95
CA HIS A 2 9.93 21.85 -1.12
C HIS A 2 10.12 22.73 0.12
N THR A 3 11.12 22.41 0.93
CA THR A 3 11.56 23.26 2.04
C THR A 3 12.81 24.02 1.61
N GLU A 4 12.91 25.31 1.98
CA GLU A 4 14.11 26.13 1.70
C GLU A 4 15.30 25.75 2.59
N MET A 5 15.07 24.95 3.64
CA MET A 5 16.12 24.47 4.53
C MET A 5 16.76 23.21 3.98
N ALA A 6 18.09 23.17 3.96
CA ALA A 6 18.83 21.95 3.67
C ALA A 6 18.44 20.84 4.67
N PRO A 7 18.21 19.58 4.22
CA PRO A 7 17.91 18.50 5.12
C PRO A 7 19.08 18.22 6.07
N PHE A 8 18.78 17.87 7.31
CA PHE A 8 19.78 17.33 8.23
C PHE A 8 20.19 15.94 7.71
N ILE A 9 21.49 15.77 7.48
CA ILE A 9 22.03 14.50 6.98
C ILE A 9 22.48 13.66 8.20
N ASP A 10 21.77 12.56 8.43
CA ASP A 10 22.14 11.54 9.42
C ASP A 10 22.64 10.29 8.68
N PRO A 11 23.92 9.87 8.89
CA PRO A 11 24.46 8.70 8.20
C PRO A 11 23.76 7.38 8.55
N ASN A 12 23.05 7.33 9.69
CA ASN A 12 22.29 6.16 10.10
C ASN A 12 20.86 6.12 9.52
N LEU A 13 20.38 7.23 8.93
CA LEU A 13 19.10 7.23 8.22
C LEU A 13 19.29 6.60 6.83
N LEU A 14 19.01 5.30 6.74
CA LEU A 14 19.24 4.53 5.50
C LEU A 14 18.17 4.80 4.44
N VAL A 15 16.94 5.07 4.86
CA VAL A 15 15.78 5.38 4.01
C VAL A 15 15.08 6.59 4.60
N GLY A 16 14.94 7.64 3.79
CA GLY A 16 14.21 8.86 4.10
C GLY A 16 13.20 9.18 2.98
N ASN A 17 13.02 10.48 2.71
CA ASN A 17 12.04 10.93 1.71
C ASN A 17 12.51 10.86 0.25
N ASP A 18 13.80 10.58 0.00
CA ASP A 18 14.42 10.78 -1.32
C ASP A 18 13.95 9.77 -2.37
N THR A 19 13.70 8.52 -1.95
CA THR A 19 13.30 7.40 -2.82
C THR A 19 11.83 7.05 -2.74
N LYS A 20 11.05 7.78 -1.93
CA LYS A 20 9.60 7.60 -1.76
C LYS A 20 9.23 6.17 -1.35
N ASP A 21 10.07 5.57 -0.50
CA ASP A 21 9.78 4.29 0.12
C ASP A 21 8.65 4.42 1.15
N ASP A 22 8.02 3.29 1.50
CA ASP A 22 6.82 3.26 2.35
C ASP A 22 7.09 3.74 3.78
N ALA A 23 8.32 3.60 4.29
CA ALA A 23 8.67 4.01 5.65
C ALA A 23 10.12 4.50 5.76
N ALA A 24 10.39 5.29 6.80
CA ALA A 24 11.75 5.64 7.19
C ALA A 24 12.47 4.46 7.84
N VAL A 25 13.77 4.29 7.52
CA VAL A 25 14.61 3.21 8.11
C VAL A 25 15.86 3.80 8.72
N TYR A 26 16.09 3.50 10.01
CA TYR A 26 17.23 3.97 10.78
C TYR A 26 18.08 2.80 11.27
N ASP A 27 19.38 2.78 10.92
CA ASP A 27 20.33 1.76 11.34
C ASP A 27 20.79 1.99 12.78
N LEU A 28 20.70 0.97 13.62
CA LEU A 28 21.20 1.00 15.01
C LEU A 28 22.71 0.71 15.12
N GLY A 29 23.38 0.40 14.01
CA GLY A 29 24.81 0.12 13.96
C GLY A 29 25.21 -1.27 14.49
N ASN A 30 24.23 -2.15 14.72
CA ASN A 30 24.45 -3.51 15.23
C ASN A 30 23.88 -4.61 14.32
N GLY A 31 23.57 -4.26 13.04
CA GLY A 31 22.96 -5.15 12.04
C GLY A 31 21.43 -5.17 12.11
N THR A 32 20.82 -4.37 13.00
CA THR A 32 19.37 -4.19 13.09
C THR A 32 19.00 -2.76 12.76
N SER A 33 17.93 -2.58 12.01
CA SER A 33 17.34 -1.26 11.72
C SER A 33 15.93 -1.14 12.31
N ILE A 34 15.56 0.09 12.68
CA ILE A 34 14.21 0.48 13.03
C ILE A 34 13.51 0.97 11.77
N ILE A 35 12.25 0.55 11.58
CA ILE A 35 11.34 1.07 10.58
C ILE A 35 10.29 1.91 11.31
N SER A 36 10.00 3.11 10.80
CA SER A 36 9.00 4.00 11.39
C SER A 36 8.13 4.61 10.29
N THR A 37 6.82 4.48 10.47
CA THR A 37 5.82 5.07 9.57
C THR A 37 4.67 5.67 10.34
N THR A 38 3.86 6.50 9.68
CA THR A 38 2.59 6.96 10.20
C THR A 38 1.59 7.16 9.07
N ASP A 39 0.42 6.53 9.22
CA ASP A 39 -0.66 6.63 8.26
C ASP A 39 -1.99 6.83 8.98
N PHE A 40 -2.79 7.79 8.52
CA PHE A 40 -4.10 8.11 9.08
C PHE A 40 -4.99 8.78 8.03
N PHE A 41 -6.30 8.54 8.11
CA PHE A 41 -7.26 9.11 7.17
C PHE A 41 -8.66 9.24 7.77
N MET A 42 -9.55 9.89 7.04
CA MET A 42 -10.97 10.02 7.37
C MET A 42 -11.74 8.74 7.02
N PRO A 43 -12.93 8.51 7.60
CA PRO A 43 -13.73 7.32 7.34
C PRO A 43 -14.00 7.07 5.84
N ILE A 44 -13.75 5.83 5.42
CA ILE A 44 -14.01 5.34 4.06
C ILE A 44 -15.11 4.28 4.03
N VAL A 45 -15.53 3.82 5.20
CA VAL A 45 -16.64 2.90 5.44
C VAL A 45 -17.52 3.43 6.58
N ASP A 46 -18.78 3.00 6.64
CA ASP A 46 -19.74 3.51 7.62
C ASP A 46 -19.61 2.85 9.00
N ASP A 47 -19.20 1.57 9.07
CA ASP A 47 -19.01 0.88 10.35
C ASP A 47 -17.75 1.40 11.06
N PRO A 48 -17.86 1.93 12.30
CA PRO A 48 -16.72 2.49 13.02
C PRO A 48 -15.64 1.45 13.37
N PHE A 49 -16.03 0.20 13.64
CA PHE A 49 -15.07 -0.87 13.91
C PHE A 49 -14.25 -1.22 12.67
N ASP A 50 -14.93 -1.38 11.53
CA ASP A 50 -14.26 -1.64 10.25
C ASP A 50 -13.37 -0.47 9.85
N PHE A 51 -13.81 0.79 10.05
CA PHE A 51 -12.95 1.95 9.80
C PHE A 51 -11.65 1.89 10.63
N GLY A 52 -11.77 1.65 11.94
CA GLY A 52 -10.60 1.52 12.81
C GLY A 52 -9.68 0.37 12.43
N ARG A 53 -10.27 -0.78 12.06
CA ARG A 53 -9.54 -1.97 11.59
C ARG A 53 -8.79 -1.70 10.29
N ILE A 54 -9.45 -1.11 9.30
CA ILE A 54 -8.84 -0.78 8.00
C ILE A 54 -7.70 0.23 8.18
N ALA A 55 -7.91 1.29 8.95
CA ALA A 55 -6.90 2.31 9.16
C ALA A 55 -5.64 1.75 9.83
N ALA A 56 -5.81 0.87 10.81
CA ALA A 56 -4.69 0.20 11.46
C ALA A 56 -4.00 -0.81 10.52
N THR A 57 -4.77 -1.59 9.74
CA THR A 57 -4.22 -2.53 8.74
C THR A 57 -3.36 -1.81 7.71
N ASN A 58 -3.85 -0.65 7.22
CA ASN A 58 -3.13 0.19 6.27
C ASN A 58 -1.81 0.71 6.88
N ALA A 59 -1.85 1.28 8.08
CA ALA A 59 -0.66 1.84 8.71
C ALA A 59 0.43 0.79 9.04
N VAL A 60 0.03 -0.44 9.38
CA VAL A 60 0.98 -1.53 9.64
C VAL A 60 1.58 -2.07 8.34
N SER A 61 0.89 -1.89 7.21
CA SER A 61 1.30 -2.42 5.90
C SER A 61 2.67 -1.92 5.45
N ASP A 62 3.00 -0.65 5.69
CA ASP A 62 4.30 -0.06 5.36
C ASP A 62 5.48 -0.83 5.98
N ILE A 63 5.31 -1.30 7.22
CA ILE A 63 6.35 -2.10 7.88
C ILE A 63 6.57 -3.42 7.12
N PHE A 64 5.49 -4.06 6.66
CA PHE A 64 5.56 -5.29 5.88
C PHE A 64 6.11 -5.04 4.48
N ALA A 65 5.76 -3.91 3.84
CA ALA A 65 6.27 -3.52 2.53
C ALA A 65 7.79 -3.32 2.56
N MET A 66 8.34 -2.75 3.65
CA MET A 66 9.78 -2.66 3.87
C MET A 66 10.44 -4.00 4.25
N GLY A 67 9.66 -5.09 4.35
CA GLY A 67 10.12 -6.43 4.74
C GLY A 67 10.27 -6.63 6.26
N GLY A 68 9.88 -5.64 7.06
CA GLY A 68 10.06 -5.61 8.50
C GLY A 68 9.01 -6.38 9.29
N LYS A 69 9.26 -6.47 10.60
CA LYS A 69 8.32 -7.00 11.59
C LYS A 69 7.85 -5.84 12.47
N PRO A 70 6.56 -5.53 12.53
CA PRO A 70 6.05 -4.53 13.45
C PRO A 70 6.27 -4.99 14.89
N ILE A 71 6.52 -4.04 15.82
CA ILE A 71 6.74 -4.33 17.24
C ILE A 71 5.78 -3.61 18.16
N MET A 72 5.30 -2.42 17.77
CA MET A 72 4.29 -1.67 18.50
C MET A 72 3.67 -0.62 17.61
N ALA A 73 2.49 -0.11 18.02
CA ALA A 73 1.84 1.03 17.41
C ALA A 73 1.30 2.00 18.45
N ILE A 74 1.17 3.27 18.10
CA ILE A 74 0.47 4.31 18.86
C ILE A 74 -0.56 4.99 17.96
N ALA A 75 -1.75 5.31 18.52
CA ALA A 75 -2.85 5.87 17.75
C ALA A 75 -2.70 7.38 17.52
N VAL A 76 -3.05 7.81 16.31
CA VAL A 76 -3.37 9.19 15.94
C VAL A 76 -4.90 9.25 15.80
N PHE A 77 -5.58 10.05 16.64
CA PHE A 77 -7.02 10.05 16.69
C PHE A 77 -7.61 11.47 16.76
N GLY A 78 -8.33 11.86 15.73
CA GLY A 78 -9.19 13.04 15.72
C GLY A 78 -10.65 12.63 15.85
N PHE A 79 -11.43 13.26 16.74
CA PHE A 79 -12.82 12.87 16.95
C PHE A 79 -13.72 14.09 17.24
N PRO A 80 -14.87 14.23 16.54
CA PRO A 80 -15.78 15.35 16.74
C PRO A 80 -16.70 15.10 17.96
N ILE A 81 -16.18 15.37 19.15
CA ILE A 81 -16.82 15.05 20.45
C ILE A 81 -18.22 15.63 20.61
N ASN A 82 -18.50 16.75 19.93
CA ASN A 82 -19.81 17.41 19.99
C ASN A 82 -20.81 16.93 18.93
N LYS A 83 -20.38 16.05 17.98
CA LYS A 83 -21.21 15.58 16.86
C LYS A 83 -21.52 14.08 16.95
N LEU A 84 -20.61 13.29 17.49
CA LEU A 84 -20.71 11.84 17.54
C LEU A 84 -20.59 11.33 18.99
N PRO A 85 -21.35 10.28 19.37
CA PRO A 85 -21.28 9.71 20.71
C PRO A 85 -19.96 9.00 20.96
N ALA A 86 -19.48 8.97 22.19
CA ALA A 86 -18.23 8.32 22.61
C ALA A 86 -18.17 6.82 22.26
N SER A 87 -19.33 6.15 22.12
CA SER A 87 -19.40 4.75 21.68
C SER A 87 -18.87 4.55 20.27
N VAL A 88 -18.98 5.54 19.38
CA VAL A 88 -18.38 5.49 18.03
C VAL A 88 -16.86 5.56 18.15
N ALA A 89 -16.33 6.46 18.99
CA ALA A 89 -14.88 6.53 19.25
C ALA A 89 -14.34 5.21 19.79
N GLN A 90 -15.05 4.61 20.75
CA GLN A 90 -14.68 3.31 21.33
C GLN A 90 -14.60 2.22 20.26
N ARG A 91 -15.60 2.13 19.37
CA ARG A 91 -15.62 1.14 18.30
C ARG A 91 -14.46 1.32 17.31
N ILE A 92 -14.09 2.57 16.96
CA ILE A 92 -12.93 2.85 16.09
C ILE A 92 -11.65 2.32 16.75
N ILE A 93 -11.43 2.65 18.02
CA ILE A 93 -10.25 2.19 18.78
C ILE A 93 -10.22 0.67 18.89
N ASP A 94 -11.37 0.02 19.14
CA ASP A 94 -11.48 -1.43 19.23
C ASP A 94 -11.13 -2.11 17.89
N GLY A 95 -11.56 -1.53 16.75
CA GLY A 95 -11.16 -1.97 15.41
C GLY A 95 -9.64 -1.86 15.21
N GLY A 96 -9.04 -0.75 15.60
CA GLY A 96 -7.59 -0.55 15.55
C GLY A 96 -6.82 -1.54 16.43
N ARG A 97 -7.30 -1.79 17.66
CA ARG A 97 -6.72 -2.81 18.55
C ARG A 97 -6.80 -4.20 17.97
N PHE A 98 -7.93 -4.54 17.35
CA PHE A 98 -8.12 -5.83 16.71
C PHE A 98 -7.10 -6.06 15.61
N ALA A 99 -6.90 -5.07 14.72
CA ALA A 99 -5.88 -5.15 13.67
C ALA A 99 -4.44 -5.27 14.23
N CYS A 100 -4.13 -4.52 15.30
CA CYS A 100 -2.84 -4.66 15.99
C CYS A 100 -2.63 -6.09 16.55
N GLN A 101 -3.68 -6.71 17.12
CA GLN A 101 -3.63 -8.09 17.60
C GLN A 101 -3.41 -9.08 16.46
N GLU A 102 -4.06 -8.90 15.31
CA GLU A 102 -3.82 -9.71 14.10
C GLU A 102 -2.37 -9.57 13.62
N ALA A 103 -1.77 -8.38 13.73
CA ALA A 103 -0.36 -8.14 13.41
C ALA A 103 0.62 -8.64 14.52
N GLY A 104 0.11 -9.14 15.64
CA GLY A 104 0.91 -9.63 16.78
C GLY A 104 1.59 -8.53 17.60
N ILE A 105 1.04 -7.30 17.61
CA ILE A 105 1.58 -6.14 18.33
C ILE A 105 0.56 -5.51 19.28
N ALA A 106 1.04 -4.71 20.22
CA ALA A 106 0.19 -3.90 21.08
C ALA A 106 -0.11 -2.53 20.44
N LEU A 107 -1.37 -2.08 20.56
CA LEU A 107 -1.69 -0.65 20.47
C LEU A 107 -1.33 -0.03 21.84
N ALA A 108 -0.14 0.58 21.94
CA ALA A 108 0.52 0.90 23.21
C ALA A 108 0.13 2.29 23.78
N GLY A 109 -0.73 3.03 23.07
CA GLY A 109 -1.15 4.37 23.48
C GLY A 109 -1.51 5.22 22.27
N GLY A 110 -1.34 6.53 22.40
CA GLY A 110 -1.59 7.47 21.32
C GLY A 110 -2.00 8.84 21.82
N HIS A 111 -2.42 9.69 20.90
CA HIS A 111 -2.92 11.03 21.18
C HIS A 111 -4.24 11.27 20.49
N SER A 112 -5.18 11.92 21.18
CA SER A 112 -6.49 12.29 20.63
C SER A 112 -6.70 13.79 20.69
N ILE A 113 -7.35 14.33 19.65
CA ILE A 113 -7.73 15.75 19.57
C ILE A 113 -9.20 15.87 19.18
N ASP A 114 -9.81 17.01 19.50
CA ASP A 114 -11.09 17.41 18.91
C ASP A 114 -10.86 17.81 17.45
N SER A 115 -11.69 17.31 16.54
CA SER A 115 -11.56 17.57 15.11
C SER A 115 -12.95 17.66 14.45
N PRO A 116 -13.08 18.36 13.30
CA PRO A 116 -14.37 18.52 12.62
C PRO A 116 -15.01 17.21 12.16
N GLU A 117 -14.18 16.20 11.87
CA GLU A 117 -14.53 14.86 11.37
C GLU A 117 -13.65 13.81 12.03
N PRO A 118 -14.06 12.53 12.11
CA PRO A 118 -13.18 11.47 12.59
C PRO A 118 -11.94 11.34 11.73
N ILE A 119 -10.79 11.18 12.37
CA ILE A 119 -9.51 10.84 11.74
C ILE A 119 -8.91 9.75 12.61
N PHE A 120 -8.50 8.64 12.01
CA PHE A 120 -7.86 7.56 12.74
C PHE A 120 -6.74 6.92 11.93
N GLY A 121 -5.71 6.53 12.61
CA GLY A 121 -4.59 5.78 12.09
C GLY A 121 -3.55 5.53 13.16
N LEU A 122 -2.39 5.06 12.74
CA LEU A 122 -1.33 4.66 13.65
C LEU A 122 0.01 5.26 13.23
N ALA A 123 0.86 5.57 14.21
CA ALA A 123 2.29 5.56 14.00
C ALA A 123 2.79 4.17 14.43
N VAL A 124 3.50 3.49 13.53
CA VAL A 124 3.94 2.12 13.70
C VAL A 124 5.47 2.05 13.70
N THR A 125 6.00 1.30 14.66
CA THR A 125 7.43 0.99 14.73
C THR A 125 7.64 -0.49 14.43
N GLY A 126 8.59 -0.78 13.56
CA GLY A 126 9.05 -2.13 13.23
C GLY A 126 10.55 -2.27 13.33
N ILE A 127 11.03 -3.50 13.21
CA ILE A 127 12.44 -3.86 13.16
C ILE A 127 12.72 -4.79 12.00
N ILE A 128 13.95 -4.75 11.50
CA ILE A 128 14.43 -5.61 10.43
C ILE A 128 15.96 -5.80 10.55
N ASP A 129 16.48 -6.90 10.05
CA ASP A 129 17.91 -7.04 9.77
C ASP A 129 18.28 -6.03 8.66
N THR A 130 19.28 -5.18 8.90
CA THR A 130 19.62 -4.04 8.01
C THR A 130 19.81 -4.46 6.55
N GLU A 131 20.40 -5.63 6.31
CA GLU A 131 20.64 -6.18 4.96
C GLU A 131 19.39 -6.69 4.24
N LYS A 132 18.27 -6.90 4.96
CA LYS A 132 17.02 -7.44 4.42
C LYS A 132 16.01 -6.39 4.03
N VAL A 133 16.30 -5.10 4.26
CA VAL A 133 15.41 -3.99 3.93
C VAL A 133 15.07 -4.01 2.44
N LYS A 134 13.78 -4.02 2.12
CA LYS A 134 13.29 -3.92 0.74
C LYS A 134 12.98 -2.45 0.44
N ARG A 135 13.46 -1.96 -0.69
CA ARG A 135 13.35 -0.55 -1.11
C ARG A 135 12.88 -0.45 -2.55
N ASN A 136 12.25 0.65 -2.89
CA ASN A 136 11.91 0.97 -4.28
C ASN A 136 13.16 1.05 -5.17
N ALA A 137 14.27 1.54 -4.63
CA ALA A 137 15.52 1.74 -5.37
C ALA A 137 16.37 0.48 -5.56
N THR A 138 15.94 -0.69 -5.11
CA THR A 138 16.71 -1.94 -5.19
C THR A 138 16.18 -2.96 -6.20
N ALA A 139 15.15 -2.61 -6.96
CA ALA A 139 14.63 -3.45 -8.03
C ALA A 139 15.68 -3.66 -9.15
N GLN A 140 15.57 -4.77 -9.87
CA GLN A 140 16.52 -5.14 -10.91
C GLN A 140 15.79 -5.44 -12.23
N ALA A 141 16.46 -5.14 -13.35
CA ALA A 141 15.94 -5.50 -14.67
C ALA A 141 15.78 -7.02 -14.81
N GLY A 142 14.74 -7.43 -15.53
CA GLY A 142 14.37 -8.83 -15.70
C GLY A 142 13.47 -9.38 -14.59
N CYS A 143 13.31 -8.69 -13.46
CA CYS A 143 12.39 -9.13 -12.42
C CYS A 143 10.95 -9.17 -12.91
N HIS A 144 10.24 -10.24 -12.55
CA HIS A 144 8.79 -10.35 -12.72
C HIS A 144 8.08 -9.62 -11.59
N LEU A 145 6.95 -9.00 -11.91
CA LEU A 145 6.12 -8.25 -10.97
C LEU A 145 4.87 -9.03 -10.58
N TYR A 146 4.60 -9.11 -9.30
CA TYR A 146 3.40 -9.77 -8.77
C TYR A 146 2.70 -8.88 -7.75
N LEU A 147 1.37 -9.00 -7.66
CA LEU A 147 0.52 -8.31 -6.69
C LEU A 147 -0.14 -9.34 -5.76
N THR A 148 -0.25 -9.02 -4.47
CA THR A 148 -0.81 -9.95 -3.46
C THR A 148 -2.30 -9.77 -3.19
N LYS A 149 -2.93 -8.71 -3.71
CA LYS A 149 -4.37 -8.47 -3.63
C LYS A 149 -4.89 -7.95 -4.97
N PRO A 150 -6.15 -8.24 -5.34
CA PRO A 150 -6.77 -7.68 -6.54
C PRO A 150 -6.99 -6.17 -6.42
N LEU A 151 -7.08 -5.48 -7.57
CA LEU A 151 -7.40 -4.04 -7.64
C LEU A 151 -8.91 -3.79 -7.66
N GLY A 152 -9.33 -2.56 -7.36
CA GLY A 152 -10.71 -2.11 -7.50
C GLY A 152 -11.38 -1.64 -6.21
N ILE A 153 -10.62 -1.43 -5.13
CA ILE A 153 -11.13 -0.91 -3.84
C ILE A 153 -11.81 0.44 -4.04
N GLY A 154 -11.14 1.37 -4.73
CA GLY A 154 -11.68 2.71 -4.96
C GLY A 154 -12.95 2.68 -5.82
N VAL A 155 -13.01 1.82 -6.84
CA VAL A 155 -14.20 1.64 -7.68
C VAL A 155 -15.37 1.10 -6.85
N LEU A 156 -15.17 0.03 -6.04
CA LEU A 156 -16.24 -0.56 -5.22
C LEU A 156 -16.75 0.42 -4.16
N THR A 157 -15.87 1.09 -3.44
CA THR A 157 -16.25 2.08 -2.42
C THR A 157 -16.96 3.29 -3.04
N THR A 158 -16.61 3.66 -4.28
CA THR A 158 -17.33 4.69 -5.03
C THR A 158 -18.72 4.21 -5.45
N ALA A 159 -18.85 2.96 -5.90
CA ALA A 159 -20.15 2.35 -6.24
C ALA A 159 -21.06 2.28 -5.00
N GLU A 160 -20.51 1.96 -3.83
CA GLU A 160 -21.23 1.95 -2.56
C GLU A 160 -21.74 3.33 -2.19
N LYS A 161 -20.88 4.36 -2.20
CA LYS A 161 -21.25 5.75 -1.95
C LYS A 161 -22.30 6.29 -2.92
N GLN A 162 -22.32 5.80 -4.17
CA GLN A 162 -23.34 6.17 -5.17
C GLN A 162 -24.63 5.33 -5.07
N GLY A 163 -24.73 4.39 -4.12
CA GLY A 163 -25.87 3.49 -3.98
C GLY A 163 -26.04 2.48 -5.14
N LYS A 164 -24.97 2.22 -5.89
CA LYS A 164 -24.95 1.32 -7.05
C LYS A 164 -24.39 -0.08 -6.74
N LEU A 165 -23.79 -0.26 -5.55
CA LEU A 165 -23.16 -1.52 -5.18
C LEU A 165 -24.23 -2.62 -5.05
N LYS A 166 -24.06 -3.72 -5.79
CA LYS A 166 -24.93 -4.88 -5.73
C LYS A 166 -24.81 -5.58 -4.36
N ALA A 167 -25.90 -6.22 -3.92
CA ALA A 167 -25.95 -6.90 -2.62
C ALA A 167 -24.86 -7.96 -2.46
N GLU A 168 -24.55 -8.70 -3.55
CA GLU A 168 -23.52 -9.74 -3.58
C GLU A 168 -22.08 -9.21 -3.39
N HIS A 169 -21.85 -7.91 -3.64
CA HIS A 169 -20.54 -7.28 -3.49
C HIS A 169 -20.39 -6.51 -2.17
N LYS A 170 -21.43 -6.45 -1.33
CA LYS A 170 -21.36 -5.78 -0.04
C LYS A 170 -20.28 -6.40 0.85
N GLY A 171 -19.46 -5.56 1.46
CA GLY A 171 -18.36 -5.98 2.32
C GLY A 171 -17.14 -6.56 1.59
N LEU A 172 -17.18 -6.69 0.24
CA LEU A 172 -16.04 -7.24 -0.51
C LEU A 172 -14.80 -6.33 -0.40
N ALA A 173 -14.97 -5.01 -0.56
CA ALA A 173 -13.89 -4.05 -0.38
C ALA A 173 -13.35 -4.08 1.06
N THR A 174 -14.24 -4.05 2.07
CA THR A 174 -13.88 -4.14 3.50
C THR A 174 -13.06 -5.38 3.82
N LYS A 175 -13.47 -6.54 3.28
CA LYS A 175 -12.72 -7.80 3.46
C LYS A 175 -11.27 -7.67 3.00
N TRP A 176 -11.04 -7.12 1.82
CA TRP A 176 -9.68 -6.97 1.28
C TRP A 176 -8.88 -5.88 1.97
N MET A 177 -9.52 -4.76 2.35
CA MET A 177 -8.87 -3.70 3.13
C MET A 177 -8.44 -4.16 4.53
N CYS A 178 -9.16 -5.11 5.14
CA CYS A 178 -8.81 -5.68 6.43
C CYS A 178 -7.78 -6.83 6.36
N GLN A 179 -7.39 -7.27 5.17
CA GLN A 179 -6.40 -8.34 5.03
C GLN A 179 -4.98 -7.79 5.24
N MET A 180 -4.25 -8.34 6.21
CA MET A 180 -2.87 -7.95 6.51
C MET A 180 -1.88 -8.38 5.42
N ASN A 181 -0.86 -7.57 5.18
CA ASN A 181 0.26 -7.86 4.28
C ASN A 181 1.42 -8.60 4.97
N LEU A 182 1.12 -9.52 5.90
CA LEU A 182 2.09 -10.29 6.69
C LEU A 182 3.17 -10.98 5.87
N LEU A 183 2.83 -11.35 4.63
CA LEU A 183 3.73 -12.02 3.69
C LEU A 183 5.03 -11.22 3.47
N GLY A 184 4.97 -9.89 3.53
CA GLY A 184 6.13 -9.02 3.31
C GLY A 184 7.32 -9.34 4.22
N SER A 185 7.07 -9.57 5.53
CA SER A 185 8.12 -9.97 6.47
C SER A 185 8.77 -11.31 6.13
N GLN A 186 8.03 -12.22 5.49
CA GLN A 186 8.56 -13.53 5.09
C GLN A 186 9.38 -13.41 3.81
N LEU A 187 8.87 -12.61 2.84
CA LEU A 187 9.53 -12.36 1.57
C LEU A 187 10.86 -11.62 1.70
N SER A 188 11.06 -10.85 2.77
CA SER A 188 12.32 -10.15 3.02
C SER A 188 13.52 -11.11 3.15
N ASN A 189 13.28 -12.37 3.56
CA ASN A 189 14.30 -13.40 3.69
C ASN A 189 14.69 -14.06 2.35
N ILE A 190 13.98 -13.77 1.27
CA ILE A 190 14.27 -14.32 -0.07
C ILE A 190 15.13 -13.32 -0.82
N GLU A 191 16.38 -13.67 -1.13
CA GLU A 191 17.30 -12.80 -1.86
C GLU A 191 16.77 -12.42 -3.26
N GLY A 192 15.99 -13.30 -3.87
CA GLY A 192 15.36 -13.07 -5.17
C GLY A 192 14.23 -12.05 -5.16
N VAL A 193 13.70 -11.66 -4.02
CA VAL A 193 12.78 -10.52 -3.88
C VAL A 193 13.61 -9.25 -3.75
N THR A 194 13.66 -8.45 -4.81
CA THR A 194 14.57 -7.32 -4.91
C THR A 194 13.98 -6.00 -4.47
N ALA A 195 12.66 -5.82 -4.60
CA ALA A 195 11.93 -4.65 -4.14
C ALA A 195 10.50 -5.05 -3.75
N MET A 196 9.91 -4.31 -2.84
CA MET A 196 8.51 -4.38 -2.46
C MET A 196 8.00 -2.98 -2.14
N THR A 197 6.71 -2.77 -2.37
CA THR A 197 5.92 -1.64 -1.87
C THR A 197 4.48 -2.10 -1.72
N ASP A 198 3.67 -1.46 -0.88
CA ASP A 198 2.24 -1.71 -0.90
C ASP A 198 1.52 -0.73 -1.84
N VAL A 199 0.45 -1.19 -2.47
CA VAL A 199 -0.31 -0.40 -3.43
C VAL A 199 -1.44 0.31 -2.71
N THR A 200 -1.29 1.62 -2.51
CA THR A 200 -2.25 2.45 -1.78
C THR A 200 -2.83 3.58 -2.65
N GLY A 201 -2.88 4.79 -2.15
CA GLY A 201 -3.61 5.92 -2.72
C GLY A 201 -3.22 6.32 -4.15
N PHE A 202 -1.98 6.07 -4.58
CA PHE A 202 -1.53 6.38 -5.94
C PHE A 202 -1.90 5.31 -6.98
N GLY A 203 -2.50 4.19 -6.55
CA GLY A 203 -2.83 3.07 -7.42
C GLY A 203 -1.59 2.32 -7.94
N LEU A 204 -1.82 1.25 -8.69
CA LEU A 204 -0.72 0.38 -9.15
C LEU A 204 0.33 1.13 -9.97
N LEU A 205 -0.09 1.98 -10.92
CA LEU A 205 0.88 2.69 -11.79
C LEU A 205 1.68 3.76 -11.03
N GLY A 206 1.12 4.38 -9.99
CA GLY A 206 1.85 5.33 -9.18
C GLY A 206 3.00 4.68 -8.42
N HIS A 207 2.71 3.60 -7.67
CA HIS A 207 3.72 2.87 -6.91
C HIS A 207 4.74 2.15 -7.80
N LEU A 208 4.30 1.61 -8.96
CA LEU A 208 5.24 1.06 -9.93
C LEU A 208 6.15 2.13 -10.53
N ALA A 209 5.65 3.36 -10.75
CA ALA A 209 6.50 4.47 -11.21
C ALA A 209 7.56 4.86 -10.17
N GLU A 210 7.24 4.78 -8.88
CA GLU A 210 8.21 5.01 -7.80
C GLU A 210 9.33 3.96 -7.80
N ILE A 211 8.99 2.67 -7.97
CA ILE A 211 10.00 1.61 -8.15
C ILE A 211 10.86 1.86 -9.40
N CYS A 212 10.25 2.20 -10.53
CA CYS A 212 10.97 2.46 -11.77
C CYS A 212 11.91 3.66 -11.66
N GLU A 213 11.47 4.75 -11.03
CA GLU A 213 12.29 5.94 -10.79
C GLU A 213 13.44 5.63 -9.83
N GLY A 214 13.13 5.04 -8.67
CA GLY A 214 14.12 4.72 -7.64
C GLY A 214 15.21 3.77 -8.13
N SER A 215 14.85 2.79 -8.97
CA SER A 215 15.77 1.79 -9.52
C SER A 215 16.33 2.12 -10.90
N ASN A 216 15.94 3.25 -11.51
CA ASN A 216 16.28 3.65 -12.88
C ASN A 216 15.98 2.55 -13.91
N LEU A 217 14.74 2.05 -13.92
CA LEU A 217 14.24 0.98 -14.78
C LEU A 217 13.00 1.42 -15.55
N ASN A 218 12.59 0.60 -16.52
CA ASN A 218 11.27 0.65 -17.13
C ASN A 218 10.45 -0.57 -16.69
N ALA A 219 9.12 -0.48 -16.84
CA ALA A 219 8.21 -1.59 -16.62
C ALA A 219 7.30 -1.83 -17.83
N GLU A 220 7.02 -3.10 -18.08
CA GLU A 220 5.96 -3.56 -18.97
C GLU A 220 4.86 -4.19 -18.12
N VAL A 221 3.65 -3.64 -18.18
CA VAL A 221 2.46 -4.14 -17.49
C VAL A 221 1.58 -4.89 -18.47
N ASP A 222 1.22 -6.13 -18.15
CA ASP A 222 0.27 -6.93 -18.92
C ASP A 222 -1.14 -6.75 -18.37
N PHE A 223 -1.92 -5.87 -19.01
CA PHE A 223 -3.26 -5.51 -18.55
C PHE A 223 -4.22 -6.70 -18.52
N ALA A 224 -4.07 -7.66 -19.43
CA ALA A 224 -4.93 -8.84 -19.48
C ALA A 224 -4.78 -9.74 -18.24
N ASN A 225 -3.63 -9.69 -17.57
CA ASN A 225 -3.35 -10.46 -16.36
C ASN A 225 -3.70 -9.73 -15.06
N ILE A 226 -4.09 -8.46 -15.12
CA ILE A 226 -4.43 -7.69 -13.92
C ILE A 226 -5.70 -8.26 -13.26
N LYS A 227 -5.51 -8.76 -12.05
CA LYS A 227 -6.63 -9.25 -11.24
C LYS A 227 -7.40 -8.10 -10.62
N THR A 228 -8.71 -8.08 -10.83
CA THR A 228 -9.62 -7.11 -10.20
C THR A 228 -10.63 -7.81 -9.29
N LEU A 229 -11.21 -7.07 -8.38
CA LEU A 229 -12.37 -7.49 -7.59
C LEU A 229 -13.58 -7.72 -8.50
N ASP A 230 -14.47 -8.59 -8.06
CA ASP A 230 -15.67 -8.90 -8.82
C ASP A 230 -16.54 -7.65 -9.04
N GLY A 231 -17.04 -7.50 -10.27
CA GLY A 231 -17.90 -6.40 -10.67
C GLY A 231 -17.19 -5.07 -11.01
N VAL A 232 -15.87 -4.96 -10.83
CA VAL A 232 -15.12 -3.70 -11.07
C VAL A 232 -15.39 -3.12 -12.46
N TYR A 233 -15.33 -3.93 -13.51
CA TYR A 233 -15.57 -3.48 -14.88
C TYR A 233 -17.01 -2.99 -15.10
N ASP A 234 -17.99 -3.67 -14.49
CA ASP A 234 -19.40 -3.26 -14.55
C ASP A 234 -19.61 -1.89 -13.88
N TYR A 235 -18.95 -1.66 -12.73
CA TYR A 235 -19.04 -0.39 -12.02
C TYR A 235 -18.31 0.75 -12.74
N ILE A 236 -17.16 0.48 -13.36
CA ILE A 236 -16.47 1.45 -14.22
C ILE A 236 -17.37 1.85 -15.38
N ALA A 237 -18.04 0.91 -16.05
CA ALA A 237 -18.98 1.18 -17.14
C ALA A 237 -20.19 2.03 -16.68
N GLN A 238 -20.56 1.98 -15.39
CA GLN A 238 -21.59 2.81 -14.77
C GLN A 238 -21.07 4.16 -14.25
N GLY A 239 -19.80 4.48 -14.50
CA GLY A 239 -19.17 5.73 -14.06
C GLY A 239 -18.76 5.77 -12.60
N CYS A 240 -18.65 4.62 -11.91
CA CYS A 240 -18.19 4.55 -10.53
C CYS A 240 -16.64 4.66 -10.46
N ILE A 241 -16.09 5.76 -10.96
CA ILE A 241 -14.65 6.03 -10.96
C ILE A 241 -14.35 7.06 -9.86
N PRO A 242 -13.45 6.76 -8.91
CA PRO A 242 -13.07 7.72 -7.87
C PRO A 242 -12.44 8.98 -8.48
N GLY A 243 -12.71 10.15 -7.89
CA GLY A 243 -12.00 11.37 -8.28
C GLY A 243 -10.48 11.29 -8.08
N GLY A 244 -10.02 10.40 -7.18
CA GLY A 244 -8.61 10.07 -6.98
C GLY A 244 -7.92 9.52 -8.22
N THR A 245 -8.60 8.69 -9.01
CA THR A 245 -8.06 8.10 -10.25
C THR A 245 -7.56 9.16 -11.24
N ASN A 246 -8.35 10.21 -11.47
CA ASN A 246 -7.94 11.29 -12.37
C ASN A 246 -6.80 12.12 -11.76
N ARG A 247 -6.88 12.49 -10.47
CA ARG A 247 -5.78 13.20 -9.79
C ARG A 247 -4.47 12.42 -9.81
N ASN A 248 -4.54 11.11 -9.65
CA ASN A 248 -3.39 10.21 -9.76
C ASN A 248 -2.77 10.31 -11.16
N PHE A 249 -3.57 10.12 -12.19
CA PHE A 249 -3.08 10.21 -13.57
C PHE A 249 -2.57 11.61 -13.93
N ASP A 250 -3.22 12.66 -13.48
CA ASP A 250 -2.75 14.06 -13.68
C ASP A 250 -1.38 14.28 -13.02
N SER A 251 -1.10 13.61 -11.89
CA SER A 251 0.15 13.75 -11.15
C SER A 251 1.34 13.05 -11.84
N TYR A 252 1.16 11.82 -12.31
CA TYR A 252 2.25 10.99 -12.82
C TYR A 252 2.04 10.40 -14.21
N GLY A 253 0.92 10.70 -14.88
CA GLY A 253 0.60 10.16 -16.21
C GLY A 253 1.63 10.49 -17.29
N HIS A 254 2.40 11.57 -17.13
CA HIS A 254 3.53 11.91 -17.98
C HIS A 254 4.68 10.89 -17.98
N LYS A 255 4.70 9.98 -16.99
CA LYS A 255 5.66 8.87 -16.85
C LYS A 255 5.17 7.58 -17.50
N ILE A 256 3.95 7.57 -18.04
CA ILE A 256 3.27 6.39 -18.56
C ILE A 256 3.02 6.57 -20.03
N ALA A 257 3.34 5.57 -20.86
CA ALA A 257 2.97 5.57 -22.28
C ALA A 257 1.44 5.65 -22.42
N PRO A 258 0.92 6.13 -23.56
CA PRO A 258 -0.53 6.31 -23.75
C PRO A 258 -1.33 5.06 -23.38
N ILE A 259 -2.35 5.23 -22.55
CA ILE A 259 -3.26 4.18 -22.10
C ILE A 259 -4.71 4.53 -22.39
N THR A 260 -5.58 3.52 -22.44
CA THR A 260 -7.01 3.68 -22.58
C THR A 260 -7.66 4.18 -21.29
N ASP A 261 -8.88 4.73 -21.38
CA ASP A 261 -9.65 5.15 -20.21
C ASP A 261 -9.95 3.98 -19.25
N LEU A 262 -10.15 2.79 -19.80
CA LEU A 262 -10.36 1.59 -18.98
C LEU A 262 -9.09 1.20 -18.21
N GLN A 263 -7.93 1.18 -18.86
CA GLN A 263 -6.65 0.93 -18.23
C GLN A 263 -6.37 1.97 -17.14
N LYS A 264 -6.63 3.25 -17.41
CA LYS A 264 -6.52 4.32 -16.41
C LYS A 264 -7.46 4.07 -15.22
N ALA A 265 -8.72 3.74 -15.46
CA ALA A 265 -9.71 3.53 -14.41
C ALA A 265 -9.36 2.37 -13.48
N VAL A 266 -8.68 1.32 -13.97
CA VAL A 266 -8.25 0.17 -13.17
C VAL A 266 -6.89 0.41 -12.52
N LEU A 267 -5.90 0.86 -13.28
CA LEU A 267 -4.50 0.88 -12.84
C LEU A 267 -4.14 2.12 -12.01
N CYS A 268 -4.89 3.21 -12.16
CA CYS A 268 -4.75 4.42 -11.33
C CYS A 268 -5.81 4.50 -10.22
N ASP A 269 -6.64 3.44 -10.04
CA ASP A 269 -7.64 3.36 -8.97
C ASP A 269 -6.97 3.43 -7.61
N PRO A 270 -7.27 4.42 -6.75
CA PRO A 270 -6.69 4.48 -5.42
C PRO A 270 -7.13 3.27 -4.60
N GLN A 271 -6.15 2.59 -4.01
CA GLN A 271 -6.39 1.49 -3.10
C GLN A 271 -6.25 1.98 -1.66
N THR A 272 -7.02 1.44 -0.74
CA THR A 272 -6.80 1.57 0.70
C THR A 272 -6.41 0.21 1.23
N SER A 273 -5.31 0.13 1.94
CA SER A 273 -4.76 -1.14 2.42
C SER A 273 -4.68 -2.19 1.30
N GLY A 274 -4.11 -1.80 0.16
CA GLY A 274 -3.94 -2.68 -1.00
C GLY A 274 -2.89 -3.75 -0.78
N GLY A 275 -2.61 -4.53 -1.83
CA GLY A 275 -1.63 -5.62 -1.78
C GLY A 275 -0.20 -5.14 -1.96
N LEU A 276 0.76 -6.00 -1.63
CA LEU A 276 2.15 -5.78 -1.95
C LEU A 276 2.39 -5.95 -3.45
N LEU A 277 3.09 -5.01 -4.05
CA LEU A 277 3.72 -5.14 -5.36
C LEU A 277 5.15 -5.62 -5.14
N ILE A 278 5.48 -6.80 -5.64
CA ILE A 278 6.77 -7.45 -5.41
C ILE A 278 7.54 -7.66 -6.72
N ALA A 279 8.83 -7.37 -6.70
CA ALA A 279 9.75 -7.59 -7.83
C ALA A 279 10.62 -8.84 -7.55
N VAL A 280 10.46 -9.87 -8.36
CA VAL A 280 11.06 -11.20 -8.17
C VAL A 280 12.03 -11.52 -9.30
N LYS A 281 13.28 -11.87 -8.96
CA LYS A 281 14.28 -12.33 -9.93
C LYS A 281 13.84 -13.61 -10.64
N PRO A 282 14.09 -13.74 -11.95
CA PRO A 282 13.91 -15.01 -12.66
C PRO A 282 14.64 -16.16 -11.96
N GLY A 283 13.91 -17.25 -11.72
CA GLY A 283 14.42 -18.44 -11.03
C GLY A 283 14.12 -18.48 -9.52
N SER A 284 13.69 -17.36 -8.90
CA SER A 284 13.29 -17.33 -7.49
C SER A 284 11.77 -17.46 -7.29
N GLU A 285 10.99 -17.52 -8.38
CA GLU A 285 9.53 -17.58 -8.33
C GLU A 285 9.03 -18.79 -7.54
N LYS A 286 9.68 -19.95 -7.72
CA LYS A 286 9.28 -21.19 -7.04
C LYS A 286 9.32 -21.04 -5.51
N GLU A 287 10.37 -20.39 -4.99
CA GLU A 287 10.51 -20.13 -3.56
C GLU A 287 9.47 -19.12 -3.07
N VAL A 288 9.30 -18.02 -3.81
CA VAL A 288 8.32 -16.97 -3.50
C VAL A 288 6.89 -17.53 -3.49
N PHE A 289 6.52 -18.33 -4.50
CA PHE A 289 5.21 -18.97 -4.58
C PHE A 289 4.97 -19.97 -3.44
N ALA A 290 5.98 -20.75 -3.05
CA ALA A 290 5.87 -21.69 -1.94
C ALA A 290 5.62 -20.98 -0.59
N VAL A 291 6.29 -19.84 -0.36
CA VAL A 291 6.09 -19.01 0.85
C VAL A 291 4.70 -18.39 0.83
N ALA A 292 4.26 -17.85 -0.32
CA ALA A 292 2.93 -17.26 -0.47
C ALA A 292 1.82 -18.30 -0.27
N GLU A 293 1.95 -19.49 -0.85
CA GLU A 293 1.01 -20.61 -0.67
C GLU A 293 0.90 -21.02 0.81
N THR A 294 2.03 -21.14 1.50
CA THR A 294 2.06 -21.44 2.95
C THR A 294 1.35 -20.36 3.78
N ALA A 295 1.45 -19.09 3.35
CA ALA A 295 0.76 -17.97 3.96
C ALA A 295 -0.72 -17.84 3.53
N GLY A 296 -1.20 -18.69 2.60
CA GLY A 296 -2.55 -18.61 2.05
C GLY A 296 -2.79 -17.39 1.18
N VAL A 297 -1.74 -16.82 0.57
CA VAL A 297 -1.78 -15.63 -0.30
C VAL A 297 -1.58 -16.05 -1.75
N GLU A 298 -2.50 -15.66 -2.61
CA GLU A 298 -2.36 -15.82 -4.06
C GLU A 298 -1.54 -14.67 -4.64
N LEU A 299 -0.65 -14.98 -5.59
CA LEU A 299 0.16 -14.00 -6.30
C LEU A 299 -0.37 -13.81 -7.72
N TYR A 300 -0.71 -12.57 -8.06
CA TYR A 300 -1.25 -12.20 -9.37
C TYR A 300 -0.15 -11.56 -10.22
N PRO A 301 0.13 -12.09 -11.43
CA PRO A 301 1.14 -11.50 -12.30
C PRO A 301 0.71 -10.11 -12.77
N VAL A 302 1.67 -9.18 -12.78
CA VAL A 302 1.45 -7.78 -13.22
C VAL A 302 2.21 -7.50 -14.51
N GLY A 303 3.42 -8.03 -14.63
CA GLY A 303 4.33 -7.74 -15.72
C GLY A 303 5.78 -7.97 -15.35
N LYS A 304 6.68 -7.13 -15.86
CA LYS A 304 8.12 -7.25 -15.58
C LYS A 304 8.84 -5.90 -15.63
N LEU A 305 9.97 -5.84 -14.96
CA LEU A 305 10.93 -4.75 -15.05
C LEU A 305 11.94 -5.02 -16.17
N ILE A 306 12.29 -3.99 -16.91
CA ILE A 306 13.26 -4.04 -18.00
C ILE A 306 14.30 -2.92 -17.83
N GLU A 307 15.43 -3.06 -18.53
CA GLU A 307 16.44 -2.00 -18.58
C GLU A 307 15.84 -0.66 -19.00
N ARG A 308 16.37 0.43 -18.42
CA ARG A 308 15.93 1.79 -18.70
C ARG A 308 16.05 2.09 -20.20
N GLN A 309 14.93 2.52 -20.79
CA GLN A 309 14.85 2.91 -22.19
C GLN A 309 15.12 4.42 -22.33
N ALA A 310 15.59 4.85 -23.49
CA ALA A 310 15.80 6.29 -23.79
C ALA A 310 14.49 7.00 -24.18
N THR A 311 13.41 6.74 -23.41
CA THR A 311 12.10 7.37 -23.56
C THR A 311 11.74 8.15 -22.30
N PRO A 312 10.92 9.20 -22.36
CA PRO A 312 10.49 9.92 -21.16
C PRO A 312 9.66 9.04 -20.21
N GLU A 313 8.89 8.10 -20.76
CA GLU A 313 8.02 7.22 -20.01
C GLU A 313 8.81 6.10 -19.31
N PHE A 314 8.33 5.70 -18.14
CA PHE A 314 8.85 4.56 -17.38
C PHE A 314 8.03 3.29 -17.58
N ILE A 315 6.72 3.43 -17.86
CA ILE A 315 5.78 2.31 -17.89
C ILE A 315 5.06 2.23 -19.22
N VAL A 316 5.03 1.03 -19.79
CA VAL A 316 4.21 0.67 -20.95
C VAL A 316 3.18 -0.36 -20.53
N VAL A 317 1.90 -0.12 -20.83
CA VAL A 317 0.79 -1.06 -20.59
C VAL A 317 0.44 -1.74 -21.90
N LYS A 318 0.49 -3.08 -21.92
CA LYS A 318 0.22 -3.94 -23.08
C LYS A 318 -1.15 -4.60 -22.98
#